data_6ef2fada2b678250003251c45230b8a7
#
_entry.id   6ef2fada2b678250003251c45230b8a7
#
_cell.length_a   1.000
_cell.length_b   1.000
_cell.length_c   1.000
_cell.angle_alpha   90.00
_cell.angle_beta   90.00
_cell.angle_gamma   90.00
#
_symmetry.space_group_name_H-M   'P 1'
#
loop_
_entity.id
_entity.type
_entity.pdbx_description
1 polymer ?
#
loop_
_entity_poly.entity_id
_entity_poly.type
_entity_poly.pdbx_seq_one_letter_code
_entity_poly.pdbx_strand_id
1 'polypeptide(L)'
;MLPEILKLRSTFTQYFEIVPAFSDALRDEVFSIRHQVYCEDLAFEPRRPDKRESDEYDAQSLHMLIRNVRTGEFVGCTRIIRVRPDDPQQLLPFELSCAKTIDRSIIDPATLRRSSIAEISRLAIISPYRRRKGESRKPAPMSDSDFVMISHPRFPFIPVGLYFGTVELARLHGIETLFFLTEPRLASHFKKLGVRIQTIGPAIEHHGLRIPSMMSTSTVINDLKTILRPLYHTIAKEIEAGLTDASSRATSEPAGRVLQAAVTK
;
A
#
# COMPACT_ATOMS: atom_id res chain seq x y z
N MET A 1 18.22 23.95 -5.30
CA MET A 1 16.78 23.53 -5.40
C MET A 1 16.50 22.63 -6.61
N LEU A 2 16.74 23.08 -7.87
CA LEU A 2 16.55 22.21 -9.06
C LEU A 2 17.40 20.92 -9.05
N PRO A 3 18.68 20.92 -8.64
CA PRO A 3 19.50 19.71 -8.57
C PRO A 3 18.99 18.67 -7.56
N GLU A 4 18.44 19.08 -6.42
CA GLU A 4 17.92 18.14 -5.39
C GLU A 4 16.61 17.49 -5.83
N ILE A 5 15.75 18.24 -6.51
CA ILE A 5 14.47 17.74 -7.06
C ILE A 5 14.73 16.62 -8.08
N LEU A 6 15.65 16.85 -9.00
CA LEU A 6 16.05 15.85 -10.02
C LEU A 6 16.75 14.64 -9.38
N LYS A 7 17.47 14.87 -8.29
CA LYS A 7 18.24 13.85 -7.59
C LYS A 7 17.33 12.84 -6.87
N LEU A 8 16.20 13.26 -6.25
CA LEU A 8 15.25 12.33 -5.64
C LEU A 8 14.63 11.39 -6.67
N ARG A 9 14.18 11.93 -7.81
CA ARG A 9 13.63 11.14 -8.90
C ARG A 9 14.66 10.16 -9.45
N SER A 10 15.84 10.62 -9.84
CA SER A 10 16.89 9.79 -10.46
C SER A 10 17.38 8.70 -9.50
N THR A 11 17.49 9.00 -8.20
CA THR A 11 17.85 8.00 -7.20
C THR A 11 16.76 6.94 -7.07
N PHE A 12 15.48 7.35 -7.01
CA PHE A 12 14.39 6.38 -6.95
C PHE A 12 14.44 5.43 -8.15
N THR A 13 14.38 5.94 -9.37
CA THR A 13 14.34 5.12 -10.60
C THR A 13 15.61 4.28 -10.83
N GLN A 14 16.74 4.65 -10.25
CA GLN A 14 17.97 3.86 -10.29
C GLN A 14 17.87 2.58 -9.45
N TYR A 15 17.06 2.58 -8.41
CA TYR A 15 17.00 1.50 -7.43
C TYR A 15 15.64 0.85 -7.33
N PHE A 16 14.56 1.57 -7.58
CA PHE A 16 13.20 1.09 -7.33
C PHE A 16 12.25 1.42 -8.47
N GLU A 17 11.23 0.60 -8.60
CA GLU A 17 10.04 0.86 -9.40
C GLU A 17 8.79 0.38 -8.65
N ILE A 18 7.66 1.00 -8.95
CA ILE A 18 6.35 0.63 -8.40
C ILE A 18 5.61 -0.23 -9.43
N VAL A 19 5.12 -1.39 -8.97
CA VAL A 19 4.47 -2.38 -9.83
C VAL A 19 3.08 -2.70 -9.26
N PRO A 20 1.99 -2.29 -9.95
CA PRO A 20 0.64 -2.74 -9.58
C PRO A 20 0.49 -4.25 -9.82
N ALA A 21 -0.05 -4.99 -8.85
CA ALA A 21 -0.13 -6.44 -8.92
C ALA A 21 -1.44 -6.91 -9.57
N PHE A 22 -1.57 -6.74 -10.89
CA PHE A 22 -2.78 -7.11 -11.64
C PHE A 22 -2.81 -8.56 -12.12
N SER A 23 -1.68 -9.28 -12.12
CA SER A 23 -1.63 -10.71 -12.47
C SER A 23 -1.59 -11.59 -11.23
N ASP A 24 -2.00 -12.87 -11.36
CA ASP A 24 -1.93 -13.85 -10.29
C ASP A 24 -0.49 -14.02 -9.80
N ALA A 25 0.48 -14.08 -10.70
CA ALA A 25 1.90 -14.18 -10.34
C ALA A 25 2.37 -13.00 -9.48
N LEU A 26 1.94 -11.77 -9.78
CA LEU A 26 2.29 -10.61 -8.97
C LEU A 26 1.53 -10.59 -7.62
N ARG A 27 0.29 -11.08 -7.59
CA ARG A 27 -0.45 -11.26 -6.32
C ARG A 27 0.23 -12.31 -5.44
N ASP A 28 0.79 -13.36 -6.03
CA ASP A 28 1.56 -14.37 -5.31
C ASP A 28 2.79 -13.77 -4.62
N GLU A 29 3.50 -12.87 -5.29
CA GLU A 29 4.61 -12.10 -4.69
C GLU A 29 4.13 -11.25 -3.51
N VAL A 30 2.98 -10.57 -3.64
CA VAL A 30 2.38 -9.81 -2.53
C VAL A 30 2.14 -10.71 -1.32
N PHE A 31 1.51 -11.87 -1.51
CA PHE A 31 1.19 -12.81 -0.43
C PHE A 31 2.43 -13.42 0.21
N SER A 32 3.48 -13.67 -0.59
CA SER A 32 4.78 -14.14 -0.11
C SER A 32 5.48 -13.11 0.77
N ILE A 33 5.56 -11.84 0.33
CA ILE A 33 6.11 -10.75 1.13
C ILE A 33 5.34 -10.58 2.44
N ARG A 34 4.02 -10.62 2.37
CA ARG A 34 3.15 -10.51 3.55
C ARG A 34 3.41 -11.65 4.53
N HIS A 35 3.53 -12.89 4.05
CA HIS A 35 3.87 -14.03 4.90
C HIS A 35 5.22 -13.85 5.57
N GLN A 36 6.26 -13.49 4.81
CA GLN A 36 7.58 -13.23 5.37
C GLN A 36 7.52 -12.17 6.48
N VAL A 37 6.82 -11.06 6.23
CA VAL A 37 6.78 -9.93 7.16
C VAL A 37 5.86 -10.20 8.36
N TYR A 38 4.62 -10.61 8.11
CA TYR A 38 3.60 -10.72 9.19
C TYR A 38 3.64 -12.06 9.92
N CYS A 39 4.00 -13.16 9.24
CA CYS A 39 4.01 -14.49 9.86
C CYS A 39 5.39 -14.89 10.38
N GLU A 40 6.48 -14.53 9.67
CA GLU A 40 7.83 -14.96 10.06
C GLU A 40 8.58 -13.90 10.86
N ASP A 41 8.61 -12.62 10.38
CA ASP A 41 9.40 -11.57 11.01
C ASP A 41 8.73 -10.98 12.25
N LEU A 42 7.42 -10.67 12.18
CA LEU A 42 6.67 -9.97 13.22
C LEU A 42 5.80 -10.89 14.08
N ALA A 43 5.49 -12.10 13.60
CA ALA A 43 4.60 -13.05 14.27
C ALA A 43 3.23 -12.45 14.63
N PHE A 44 2.69 -11.56 13.79
CA PHE A 44 1.36 -10.98 13.92
C PHE A 44 0.26 -11.93 13.41
N GLU A 45 0.62 -12.76 12.42
CA GLU A 45 -0.26 -13.73 11.80
C GLU A 45 0.35 -15.14 11.94
N PRO A 46 -0.45 -16.19 11.96
CA PRO A 46 0.05 -17.55 12.03
C PRO A 46 0.84 -17.92 10.76
N ARG A 47 1.90 -18.71 10.94
CA ARG A 47 2.67 -19.25 9.81
C ARG A 47 1.80 -20.18 8.98
N ARG A 48 1.90 -20.08 7.66
CA ARG A 48 1.16 -20.92 6.72
C ARG A 48 2.10 -21.84 5.95
N PRO A 49 1.70 -23.12 5.71
CA PRO A 49 2.54 -24.07 4.99
C PRO A 49 2.84 -23.65 3.54
N ASP A 50 1.90 -22.97 2.89
CA ASP A 50 2.03 -22.44 1.52
C ASP A 50 2.85 -21.16 1.43
N LYS A 51 3.30 -20.62 2.60
CA LYS A 51 4.04 -19.36 2.71
C LYS A 51 3.35 -18.15 2.07
N ARG A 52 2.01 -18.13 2.11
CA ARG A 52 1.19 -17.06 1.54
C ARG A 52 0.25 -16.50 2.62
N GLU A 53 0.39 -15.24 2.97
CA GLU A 53 -0.56 -14.56 3.86
C GLU A 53 -1.61 -13.86 3.00
N SER A 54 -2.86 -14.29 3.12
CA SER A 54 -4.03 -13.73 2.45
C SER A 54 -5.24 -13.78 3.37
N ASP A 55 -6.23 -12.94 3.10
CA ASP A 55 -7.51 -12.90 3.82
C ASP A 55 -8.69 -12.70 2.84
N GLU A 56 -9.92 -12.70 3.37
CA GLU A 56 -11.15 -12.56 2.60
C GLU A 56 -11.26 -11.23 1.84
N TYR A 57 -10.54 -10.20 2.27
CA TYR A 57 -10.57 -8.87 1.62
C TYR A 57 -9.69 -8.79 0.38
N ASP A 58 -8.80 -9.75 0.16
CA ASP A 58 -7.86 -9.71 -0.97
C ASP A 58 -8.55 -9.81 -2.33
N ALA A 59 -9.71 -10.50 -2.39
CA ALA A 59 -10.49 -10.64 -3.61
C ALA A 59 -11.00 -9.29 -4.16
N GLN A 60 -11.26 -8.31 -3.29
CA GLN A 60 -11.75 -6.97 -3.67
C GLN A 60 -10.66 -5.90 -3.63
N SER A 61 -9.42 -6.29 -3.36
CA SER A 61 -8.31 -5.37 -3.11
C SER A 61 -7.49 -5.09 -4.37
N LEU A 62 -6.90 -3.89 -4.38
CA LEU A 62 -5.83 -3.53 -5.28
C LEU A 62 -4.51 -3.69 -4.54
N HIS A 63 -3.55 -4.35 -5.15
CA HIS A 63 -2.25 -4.60 -4.56
C HIS A 63 -1.15 -3.86 -5.30
N MET A 64 -0.17 -3.41 -4.55
CA MET A 64 0.99 -2.69 -5.04
C MET A 64 2.26 -3.33 -4.52
N LEU A 65 3.24 -3.46 -5.39
CA LEU A 65 4.59 -3.93 -5.09
C LEU A 65 5.61 -2.83 -5.32
N ILE A 66 6.73 -2.92 -4.64
CA ILE A 66 7.94 -2.17 -4.97
C ILE A 66 9.07 -3.15 -5.25
N ARG A 67 9.74 -3.00 -6.38
CA ARG A 67 10.83 -3.84 -6.86
C ARG A 67 12.16 -3.09 -6.79
N ASN A 68 13.20 -3.78 -6.35
CA ASN A 68 14.57 -3.33 -6.54
C ASN A 68 14.99 -3.61 -7.99
N VAL A 69 15.21 -2.57 -8.76
CA VAL A 69 15.54 -2.67 -10.20
C VAL A 69 16.85 -3.40 -10.45
N ARG A 70 17.81 -3.32 -9.51
CA ARG A 70 19.13 -3.95 -9.67
C ARG A 70 19.13 -5.45 -9.41
N THR A 71 18.34 -5.91 -8.46
CA THR A 71 18.25 -7.33 -8.08
C THR A 71 17.07 -8.04 -8.71
N GLY A 72 16.07 -7.29 -9.20
CA GLY A 72 14.79 -7.82 -9.65
C GLY A 72 13.86 -8.26 -8.52
N GLU A 73 14.30 -8.16 -7.26
CA GLU A 73 13.57 -8.63 -6.07
C GLU A 73 12.44 -7.66 -5.70
N PHE A 74 11.26 -8.18 -5.35
CA PHE A 74 10.21 -7.41 -4.71
C PHE A 74 10.52 -7.26 -3.22
N VAL A 75 10.57 -6.00 -2.75
CA VAL A 75 11.07 -5.69 -1.41
C VAL A 75 10.01 -5.13 -0.47
N GLY A 76 8.82 -4.92 -0.98
CA GLY A 76 7.69 -4.46 -0.17
C GLY A 76 6.39 -4.43 -0.95
N CYS A 77 5.28 -4.31 -0.22
CA CYS A 77 3.95 -4.23 -0.79
C CYS A 77 3.01 -3.39 0.09
N THR A 78 1.86 -3.04 -0.47
CA THR A 78 0.72 -2.46 0.23
C THR A 78 -0.58 -2.86 -0.46
N ARG A 79 -1.71 -2.68 0.23
CA ARG A 79 -3.04 -3.07 -0.22
C ARG A 79 -4.04 -1.92 -0.03
N ILE A 80 -4.93 -1.76 -1.01
CA ILE A 80 -6.12 -0.92 -0.94
C ILE A 80 -7.35 -1.84 -0.96
N ILE A 81 -8.07 -1.94 0.14
CA ILE A 81 -9.33 -2.69 0.22
C ILE A 81 -10.45 -1.76 -0.26
N ARG A 82 -11.12 -2.14 -1.33
CA ARG A 82 -12.28 -1.40 -1.86
C ARG A 82 -13.58 -1.94 -1.25
N VAL A 83 -14.61 -1.11 -1.22
CA VAL A 83 -15.96 -1.60 -0.99
C VAL A 83 -16.41 -2.41 -2.20
N ARG A 84 -17.04 -3.54 -1.97
CA ARG A 84 -17.55 -4.41 -3.03
C ARG A 84 -18.70 -3.74 -3.77
N PRO A 85 -18.69 -3.73 -5.11
CA PRO A 85 -19.81 -3.18 -5.88
C PRO A 85 -21.10 -3.97 -5.73
N ASP A 86 -21.00 -5.29 -5.52
CA ASP A 86 -22.12 -6.24 -5.33
C ASP A 86 -22.61 -6.27 -3.88
N ASP A 87 -21.84 -5.73 -2.93
CA ASP A 87 -22.26 -5.58 -1.53
C ASP A 87 -21.78 -4.21 -0.98
N PRO A 88 -22.43 -3.12 -1.37
CA PRO A 88 -22.04 -1.78 -0.92
C PRO A 88 -22.31 -1.53 0.56
N GLN A 89 -23.01 -2.43 1.25
CA GLN A 89 -23.24 -2.34 2.70
C GLN A 89 -22.11 -3.02 3.50
N GLN A 90 -21.26 -3.80 2.87
CA GLN A 90 -20.11 -4.41 3.54
C GLN A 90 -19.21 -3.32 4.13
N LEU A 91 -18.94 -3.42 5.43
CA LEU A 91 -18.04 -2.51 6.13
C LEU A 91 -16.58 -2.85 5.80
N LEU A 92 -15.75 -1.84 5.69
CA LEU A 92 -14.30 -2.00 5.61
C LEU A 92 -13.74 -2.46 6.98
N PRO A 93 -12.62 -3.18 7.03
CA PRO A 93 -12.04 -3.67 8.29
C PRO A 93 -11.84 -2.58 9.34
N PHE A 94 -11.41 -1.37 8.93
CA PHE A 94 -11.24 -0.27 9.87
C PHE A 94 -12.57 0.19 10.48
N GLU A 95 -13.68 0.15 9.73
CA GLU A 95 -15.01 0.51 10.24
C GLU A 95 -15.45 -0.46 11.33
N LEU A 96 -15.12 -1.75 11.19
CA LEU A 96 -15.37 -2.78 12.20
C LEU A 96 -14.47 -2.58 13.41
N SER A 97 -13.17 -2.43 13.20
CA SER A 97 -12.18 -2.27 14.27
C SER A 97 -12.36 -0.99 15.07
N CYS A 98 -12.83 0.07 14.42
CA CYS A 98 -13.00 1.40 15.01
C CYS A 98 -14.45 1.81 15.23
N ALA A 99 -15.41 0.88 15.15
CA ALA A 99 -16.84 1.17 15.20
C ALA A 99 -17.26 2.05 16.40
N LYS A 100 -16.60 1.87 17.55
CA LYS A 100 -16.85 2.59 18.80
C LYS A 100 -15.93 3.80 19.03
N THR A 101 -14.90 3.96 18.19
CA THR A 101 -13.83 4.93 18.44
C THR A 101 -13.73 5.99 17.35
N ILE A 102 -14.37 5.80 16.19
CA ILE A 102 -14.44 6.84 15.16
C ILE A 102 -15.19 8.05 15.71
N ASP A 103 -14.59 9.21 15.62
CA ASP A 103 -15.25 10.48 15.90
C ASP A 103 -16.12 10.90 14.71
N ARG A 104 -17.41 10.58 14.79
CA ARG A 104 -18.37 10.84 13.72
C ARG A 104 -18.67 12.34 13.54
N SER A 105 -18.20 13.22 14.44
CA SER A 105 -18.25 14.66 14.22
C SER A 105 -17.16 15.14 13.24
N ILE A 106 -16.08 14.38 13.12
CA ILE A 106 -14.99 14.62 12.15
C ILE A 106 -15.36 14.02 10.79
N ILE A 107 -15.75 12.74 10.79
CA ILE A 107 -16.13 11.99 9.58
C ILE A 107 -17.05 10.82 9.95
N ASP A 108 -18.15 10.68 9.24
CA ASP A 108 -18.95 9.46 9.31
C ASP A 108 -18.81 8.70 7.98
N PRO A 109 -18.08 7.56 7.96
CA PRO A 109 -17.89 6.77 6.75
C PRO A 109 -19.21 6.30 6.11
N ALA A 110 -20.27 6.13 6.91
CA ALA A 110 -21.58 5.70 6.42
C ALA A 110 -22.25 6.77 5.54
N THR A 111 -21.90 8.04 5.67
CA THR A 111 -22.44 9.14 4.86
C THR A 111 -21.68 9.33 3.56
N LEU A 112 -20.55 8.70 3.39
CA LEU A 112 -19.73 8.83 2.20
C LEU A 112 -20.20 7.88 1.08
N ARG A 113 -20.00 8.29 -0.15
CA ARG A 113 -20.23 7.42 -1.30
C ARG A 113 -19.31 6.21 -1.21
N ARG A 114 -19.89 5.02 -1.03
CA ARG A 114 -19.14 3.78 -0.78
C ARG A 114 -18.10 3.45 -1.87
N SER A 115 -18.40 3.75 -3.13
CA SER A 115 -17.46 3.54 -4.24
C SER A 115 -16.25 4.50 -4.25
N SER A 116 -16.29 5.58 -3.44
CA SER A 116 -15.22 6.57 -3.36
C SER A 116 -14.38 6.46 -2.08
N ILE A 117 -14.61 5.43 -1.27
CA ILE A 117 -13.83 5.17 -0.06
C ILE A 117 -13.11 3.84 -0.15
N ALA A 118 -11.98 3.72 0.53
CA ALA A 118 -11.22 2.48 0.65
C ALA A 118 -10.33 2.49 1.91
N GLU A 119 -9.81 1.31 2.26
CA GLU A 119 -8.86 1.17 3.35
C GLU A 119 -7.47 0.80 2.83
N ILE A 120 -6.43 1.51 3.30
CA ILE A 120 -5.04 1.11 3.10
C ILE A 120 -4.63 0.18 4.25
N SER A 121 -4.08 -0.97 3.89
CA SER A 121 -3.58 -1.94 4.86
C SER A 121 -2.39 -2.73 4.30
N ARG A 122 -1.84 -3.62 5.12
CA ARG A 122 -0.77 -4.54 4.72
C ARG A 122 0.45 -3.85 4.10
N LEU A 123 0.84 -2.67 4.63
CA LEU A 123 2.13 -2.07 4.27
C LEU A 123 3.25 -2.93 4.87
N ALA A 124 3.91 -3.69 4.01
CA ALA A 124 4.96 -4.62 4.37
C ALA A 124 6.26 -4.31 3.61
N ILE A 125 7.39 -4.34 4.31
CA ILE A 125 8.72 -4.17 3.74
C ILE A 125 9.59 -5.28 4.34
N ILE A 126 10.31 -6.05 3.52
CA ILE A 126 11.14 -7.16 3.99
C ILE A 126 12.31 -6.67 4.85
N SER A 127 12.73 -7.51 5.81
CA SER A 127 13.66 -7.11 6.87
C SER A 127 14.99 -6.52 6.40
N PRO A 128 15.63 -6.94 5.29
CA PRO A 128 16.87 -6.29 4.81
C PRO A 128 16.71 -4.80 4.47
N TYR A 129 15.49 -4.38 4.11
CA TYR A 129 15.16 -3.01 3.74
C TYR A 129 14.47 -2.22 4.87
N ARG A 130 14.13 -2.88 5.99
CA ARG A 130 13.57 -2.25 7.19
C ARG A 130 14.63 -1.82 8.21
N ARG A 131 15.88 -2.33 8.13
CA ARG A 131 16.88 -2.20 9.21
C ARG A 131 18.06 -1.35 8.80
N ARG A 132 18.61 -0.57 9.75
CA ARG A 132 19.94 0.03 9.63
C ARG A 132 21.02 -1.02 9.85
N LYS A 133 22.14 -0.87 9.10
CA LYS A 133 23.37 -1.62 9.35
C LYS A 133 23.84 -1.34 10.80
N GLY A 134 23.73 -2.34 11.70
CA GLY A 134 24.16 -2.23 13.10
C GLY A 134 23.06 -2.34 14.17
N GLU A 135 21.79 -2.48 13.81
CA GLU A 135 20.71 -2.68 14.79
C GLU A 135 20.50 -4.14 15.17
N SER A 136 20.22 -4.37 16.47
CA SER A 136 20.04 -5.70 17.06
C SER A 136 18.77 -6.40 16.57
N ARG A 137 18.78 -7.73 16.60
CA ARG A 137 17.86 -8.72 16.04
C ARG A 137 16.41 -8.75 16.55
N LYS A 138 15.86 -7.72 17.19
CA LYS A 138 14.47 -7.77 17.64
C LYS A 138 13.55 -7.28 16.53
N PRO A 139 12.52 -8.10 16.13
CA PRO A 139 11.47 -7.64 15.23
C PRO A 139 10.76 -6.46 15.90
N ALA A 140 10.74 -5.33 15.25
CA ALA A 140 9.97 -4.18 15.68
C ALA A 140 9.09 -3.75 14.51
N PRO A 141 7.87 -3.25 14.78
CA PRO A 141 7.09 -2.53 13.77
C PRO A 141 7.93 -1.39 13.18
N MET A 142 7.58 -0.91 11.99
CA MET A 142 8.34 0.12 11.27
C MET A 142 8.78 1.25 12.19
N SER A 143 10.10 1.46 12.29
CA SER A 143 10.72 2.49 13.11
C SER A 143 11.22 3.63 12.22
N ASP A 144 11.61 4.78 12.84
CA ASP A 144 12.25 5.90 12.10
C ASP A 144 13.52 5.47 11.35
N SER A 145 14.09 4.30 11.70
CA SER A 145 15.26 3.70 11.06
C SER A 145 14.95 2.96 9.75
N ASP A 146 13.70 2.54 9.54
CA ASP A 146 13.27 1.79 8.35
C ASP A 146 13.21 2.69 7.09
N PHE A 147 13.45 3.97 7.28
CA PHE A 147 13.42 4.97 6.24
C PHE A 147 14.80 5.23 5.59
N VAL A 148 15.78 4.33 5.78
CA VAL A 148 17.13 4.58 5.29
C VAL A 148 17.58 3.48 4.35
N MET A 149 18.00 3.83 3.21
CA MET A 149 19.24 3.54 2.51
C MET A 149 19.12 3.78 1.01
N ILE A 150 20.02 4.45 0.49
CA ILE A 150 20.89 4.33 -0.68
C ILE A 150 21.22 5.75 -1.11
N SER A 151 22.45 6.20 -1.01
CA SER A 151 23.01 7.49 -1.44
C SER A 151 22.38 8.81 -0.92
N HIS A 152 21.17 8.78 -0.36
CA HIS A 152 20.56 9.83 0.45
C HIS A 152 20.15 9.23 1.79
N PRO A 153 21.01 9.22 2.79
CA PRO A 153 20.80 8.46 4.05
C PRO A 153 19.63 8.94 4.89
N ARG A 154 18.77 9.82 4.38
CA ARG A 154 17.65 10.42 5.13
C ARG A 154 16.30 10.40 4.39
N PHE A 155 16.24 9.93 3.12
CA PHE A 155 14.97 9.93 2.38
C PHE A 155 14.38 8.51 2.30
N PRO A 156 13.14 8.31 2.75
CA PRO A 156 12.50 6.98 2.84
C PRO A 156 11.91 6.54 1.49
N PHE A 157 12.76 6.16 0.55
CA PHE A 157 12.33 5.86 -0.82
C PHE A 157 11.27 4.78 -0.93
N ILE A 158 11.40 3.67 -0.18
CA ILE A 158 10.47 2.54 -0.27
C ILE A 158 9.08 2.91 0.26
N PRO A 159 8.91 3.37 1.52
CA PRO A 159 7.57 3.73 1.99
C PRO A 159 6.97 4.92 1.24
N VAL A 160 7.76 5.88 0.78
CA VAL A 160 7.26 7.00 -0.04
C VAL A 160 6.83 6.53 -1.42
N GLY A 161 7.58 5.62 -2.05
CA GLY A 161 7.20 5.01 -3.32
C GLY A 161 5.88 4.25 -3.22
N LEU A 162 5.75 3.37 -2.24
CA LEU A 162 4.49 2.65 -1.98
C LEU A 162 3.34 3.61 -1.68
N TYR A 163 3.58 4.66 -0.88
CA TYR A 163 2.58 5.67 -0.58
C TYR A 163 2.10 6.42 -1.85
N PHE A 164 3.01 6.92 -2.68
CA PHE A 164 2.64 7.60 -3.91
C PHE A 164 1.95 6.66 -4.90
N GLY A 165 2.41 5.42 -4.98
CA GLY A 165 1.75 4.39 -5.76
C GLY A 165 0.32 4.13 -5.29
N THR A 166 0.11 4.05 -3.98
CA THR A 166 -1.22 3.87 -3.38
C THR A 166 -2.15 5.04 -3.71
N VAL A 167 -1.66 6.28 -3.57
CA VAL A 167 -2.44 7.49 -3.87
C VAL A 167 -2.84 7.53 -5.35
N GLU A 168 -1.91 7.23 -6.26
CA GLU A 168 -2.19 7.23 -7.69
C GLU A 168 -3.14 6.11 -8.09
N LEU A 169 -2.94 4.89 -7.56
CA LEU A 169 -3.84 3.78 -7.85
C LEU A 169 -5.26 4.05 -7.34
N ALA A 170 -5.39 4.69 -6.17
CA ALA A 170 -6.67 5.15 -5.64
C ALA A 170 -7.34 6.19 -6.56
N ARG A 171 -6.57 7.18 -7.04
CA ARG A 171 -7.04 8.22 -8.00
C ARG A 171 -7.61 7.59 -9.26
N LEU A 172 -6.89 6.67 -9.86
CA LEU A 172 -7.29 5.98 -11.10
C LEU A 172 -8.54 5.12 -10.94
N HIS A 173 -8.84 4.68 -9.71
CA HIS A 173 -10.05 3.92 -9.38
C HIS A 173 -11.17 4.79 -8.79
N GLY A 174 -11.07 6.13 -8.82
CA GLY A 174 -12.09 7.04 -8.32
C GLY A 174 -12.27 7.04 -6.80
N ILE A 175 -11.25 6.59 -6.06
CA ILE A 175 -11.24 6.56 -4.60
C ILE A 175 -10.74 7.91 -4.09
N GLU A 176 -11.60 8.66 -3.41
CA GLU A 176 -11.27 9.98 -2.86
C GLU A 176 -10.81 9.90 -1.42
N THR A 177 -11.44 9.07 -0.59
CA THR A 177 -11.10 8.98 0.84
C THR A 177 -10.44 7.65 1.16
N LEU A 178 -9.22 7.72 1.67
CA LEU A 178 -8.45 6.57 2.09
C LEU A 178 -8.37 6.55 3.62
N PHE A 179 -8.88 5.49 4.22
CA PHE A 179 -8.82 5.21 5.65
C PHE A 179 -7.68 4.24 5.96
N PHE A 180 -7.09 4.36 7.14
CA PHE A 180 -6.02 3.46 7.58
C PHE A 180 -5.77 3.54 9.07
N LEU A 181 -5.25 2.44 9.62
CA LEU A 181 -4.74 2.36 10.98
C LEU A 181 -3.23 2.55 10.95
N THR A 182 -2.74 3.66 11.50
CA THR A 182 -1.30 3.98 11.42
C THR A 182 -0.64 4.04 12.78
N GLU A 183 0.62 3.66 12.83
CA GLU A 183 1.44 3.92 14.00
C GLU A 183 1.68 5.42 14.17
N PRO A 184 1.69 5.95 15.41
CA PRO A 184 1.91 7.38 15.67
C PRO A 184 3.20 7.91 15.04
N ARG A 185 4.26 7.09 15.05
CA ARG A 185 5.55 7.44 14.43
C ARG A 185 5.46 7.57 12.92
N LEU A 186 4.79 6.63 12.27
CA LEU A 186 4.61 6.64 10.82
C LEU A 186 3.79 7.85 10.37
N ALA A 187 2.69 8.16 11.08
CA ALA A 187 1.89 9.36 10.84
C ALA A 187 2.73 10.64 10.95
N SER A 188 3.56 10.75 12.00
CA SER A 188 4.48 11.89 12.18
C SER A 188 5.47 12.02 11.02
N HIS A 189 5.96 10.90 10.51
CA HIS A 189 6.91 10.88 9.40
C HIS A 189 6.30 11.39 8.10
N PHE A 190 5.14 10.88 7.72
CA PHE A 190 4.40 11.36 6.56
C PHE A 190 4.02 12.84 6.67
N LYS A 191 3.65 13.31 7.87
CA LYS A 191 3.40 14.73 8.14
C LYS A 191 4.62 15.61 7.83
N LYS A 192 5.84 15.17 8.19
CA LYS A 192 7.09 15.88 7.86
C LYS A 192 7.31 15.98 6.34
N LEU A 193 6.85 15.00 5.57
CA LEU A 193 6.89 15.02 4.10
C LEU A 193 5.81 15.92 3.47
N GLY A 194 4.91 16.49 4.30
CA GLY A 194 3.84 17.38 3.86
C GLY A 194 2.54 16.66 3.54
N VAL A 195 2.43 15.39 3.89
CA VAL A 195 1.18 14.64 3.74
C VAL A 195 0.20 15.09 4.82
N ARG A 196 -1.00 15.47 4.41
CA ARG A 196 -2.10 15.79 5.33
C ARG A 196 -2.80 14.50 5.73
N ILE A 197 -2.47 14.01 6.93
CA ILE A 197 -3.16 12.91 7.59
C ILE A 197 -4.06 13.51 8.65
N GLN A 198 -5.34 13.21 8.60
CA GLN A 198 -6.33 13.58 9.60
C GLN A 198 -6.60 12.40 10.53
N THR A 199 -6.39 12.60 11.83
CA THR A 199 -6.83 11.65 12.86
C THR A 199 -8.34 11.73 12.99
N ILE A 200 -9.01 10.57 13.05
CA ILE A 200 -10.46 10.45 13.07
C ILE A 200 -11.00 9.71 14.31
N GLY A 201 -10.17 9.54 15.33
CA GLY A 201 -10.52 8.89 16.58
C GLY A 201 -9.32 8.68 17.48
N PRO A 202 -9.52 8.29 18.74
CA PRO A 202 -8.45 7.94 19.66
C PRO A 202 -7.69 6.71 19.18
N ALA A 203 -6.49 6.53 19.71
CA ALA A 203 -5.68 5.36 19.44
C ALA A 203 -6.35 4.09 19.98
N ILE A 204 -6.22 3.00 19.22
CA ILE A 204 -6.71 1.66 19.57
C ILE A 204 -5.56 0.67 19.61
N GLU A 205 -5.74 -0.43 20.34
CA GLU A 205 -4.80 -1.56 20.32
C GLU A 205 -5.16 -2.48 19.15
N HIS A 206 -4.24 -2.59 18.19
CA HIS A 206 -4.37 -3.45 17.01
C HIS A 206 -2.97 -3.83 16.51
N HIS A 207 -2.42 -4.97 16.99
CA HIS A 207 -1.01 -5.32 16.81
C HIS A 207 -0.08 -4.16 17.21
N GLY A 208 -0.28 -3.61 18.41
CA GLY A 208 0.31 -2.38 18.92
C GLY A 208 -0.60 -1.16 18.74
N LEU A 209 -0.17 -0.03 19.27
CA LEU A 209 -0.97 1.20 19.27
C LEU A 209 -1.16 1.72 17.82
N ARG A 210 -2.42 1.91 17.41
CA ARG A 210 -2.79 2.45 16.09
C ARG A 210 -3.73 3.63 16.23
N ILE A 211 -3.58 4.62 15.38
CA ILE A 211 -4.42 5.80 15.30
C ILE A 211 -5.30 5.69 14.05
N PRO A 212 -6.64 5.65 14.20
CA PRO A 212 -7.54 5.75 13.06
C PRO A 212 -7.32 7.08 12.33
N SER A 213 -7.03 6.99 11.06
CA SER A 213 -6.63 8.15 10.26
C SER A 213 -7.25 8.08 8.87
N MET A 214 -7.37 9.24 8.26
CA MET A 214 -7.80 9.36 6.86
C MET A 214 -6.96 10.35 6.08
N MET A 215 -7.00 10.25 4.77
CA MET A 215 -6.49 11.25 3.83
C MET A 215 -7.38 11.34 2.60
N SER A 216 -7.41 12.51 1.98
CA SER A 216 -8.06 12.74 0.69
C SER A 216 -7.03 12.60 -0.43
N THR A 217 -7.33 11.79 -1.42
CA THR A 217 -6.47 11.53 -2.59
C THR A 217 -6.18 12.82 -3.35
N SER A 218 -7.23 13.60 -3.64
CA SER A 218 -7.09 14.89 -4.36
C SER A 218 -6.29 15.91 -3.54
N THR A 219 -6.53 16.00 -2.23
CA THR A 219 -5.78 16.91 -1.36
C THR A 219 -4.29 16.56 -1.32
N VAL A 220 -3.96 15.26 -1.21
CA VAL A 220 -2.55 14.82 -1.21
C VAL A 220 -1.84 15.24 -2.49
N ILE A 221 -2.48 15.05 -3.65
CA ILE A 221 -1.89 15.38 -4.95
C ILE A 221 -1.72 16.90 -5.12
N ASN A 222 -2.74 17.67 -4.76
CA ASN A 222 -2.73 19.14 -4.90
C ASN A 222 -1.71 19.81 -3.98
N ASP A 223 -1.60 19.34 -2.74
CA ASP A 223 -0.72 19.93 -1.71
C ASP A 223 0.71 19.36 -1.74
N LEU A 224 1.01 18.49 -2.71
CA LEU A 224 2.32 17.85 -2.80
C LEU A 224 3.43 18.89 -2.94
N LYS A 225 4.42 18.83 -2.05
CA LYS A 225 5.59 19.72 -2.10
C LYS A 225 6.27 19.65 -3.45
N THR A 226 6.67 20.79 -3.99
CA THR A 226 7.30 20.91 -5.31
C THR A 226 8.48 19.96 -5.51
N ILE A 227 9.28 19.70 -4.46
CA ILE A 227 10.41 18.77 -4.51
C ILE A 227 10.00 17.31 -4.74
N LEU A 228 8.79 16.92 -4.35
CA LEU A 228 8.27 15.55 -4.47
C LEU A 228 7.49 15.31 -5.76
N ARG A 229 7.01 16.37 -6.43
CA ARG A 229 6.19 16.25 -7.64
C ARG A 229 6.85 15.44 -8.77
N PRO A 230 8.14 15.60 -9.10
CA PRO A 230 8.76 14.79 -10.15
C PRO A 230 8.84 13.30 -9.82
N LEU A 231 9.03 12.96 -8.52
CA LEU A 231 8.99 11.57 -8.07
C LEU A 231 7.58 10.99 -8.19
N TYR A 232 6.57 11.72 -7.71
CA TYR A 232 5.17 11.32 -7.85
C TYR A 232 4.78 11.09 -9.31
N HIS A 233 5.08 12.03 -10.22
CA HIS A 233 4.76 11.88 -11.64
C HIS A 233 5.47 10.70 -12.31
N THR A 234 6.66 10.33 -11.84
CA THR A 234 7.35 9.15 -12.35
C THR A 234 6.61 7.88 -11.92
N ILE A 235 6.27 7.78 -10.65
CA ILE A 235 5.50 6.65 -10.11
C ILE A 235 4.11 6.56 -10.75
N ALA A 236 3.43 7.69 -10.95
CA ALA A 236 2.14 7.73 -11.64
C ALA A 236 2.21 7.12 -13.04
N LYS A 237 3.24 7.46 -13.82
CA LYS A 237 3.46 6.87 -15.15
C LYS A 237 3.73 5.36 -15.11
N GLU A 238 4.49 4.88 -14.12
CA GLU A 238 4.72 3.43 -13.93
C GLU A 238 3.40 2.69 -13.70
N ILE A 239 2.50 3.27 -12.90
CA ILE A 239 1.18 2.68 -12.60
C ILE A 239 0.25 2.72 -13.80
N GLU A 240 0.19 3.85 -14.52
CA GLU A 240 -0.60 3.99 -15.73
C GLU A 240 -0.15 2.99 -16.82
N ALA A 241 1.15 2.79 -16.99
CA ALA A 241 1.71 1.79 -17.89
C ALA A 241 1.30 0.37 -17.47
N GLY A 242 1.41 0.03 -16.18
CA GLY A 242 0.99 -1.27 -15.66
C GLY A 242 -0.49 -1.56 -15.84
N LEU A 243 -1.37 -0.54 -15.73
CA LEU A 243 -2.81 -0.66 -16.03
C LEU A 243 -3.06 -0.93 -17.51
N THR A 244 -2.36 -0.21 -18.39
CA THR A 244 -2.49 -0.39 -19.85
C THR A 244 -2.07 -1.79 -20.27
N ASP A 245 -0.95 -2.28 -19.75
CA ASP A 245 -0.45 -3.64 -20.02
C ASP A 245 -1.41 -4.71 -19.51
N ALA A 246 -1.99 -4.53 -18.33
CA ALA A 246 -2.99 -5.45 -17.78
C ALA A 246 -4.26 -5.50 -18.63
N SER A 247 -4.75 -4.34 -19.07
CA SER A 247 -5.92 -4.24 -19.95
C SER A 247 -5.67 -4.90 -21.31
N SER A 248 -4.49 -4.72 -21.88
CA SER A 248 -4.11 -5.31 -23.16
C SER A 248 -4.02 -6.84 -23.09
N ARG A 249 -3.54 -7.39 -21.98
CA ARG A 249 -3.50 -8.85 -21.75
C ARG A 249 -4.88 -9.45 -21.56
N ALA A 250 -5.77 -8.78 -20.83
CA ALA A 250 -7.15 -9.22 -20.63
C ALA A 250 -7.96 -9.28 -21.95
N THR A 251 -7.65 -8.41 -22.91
CA THR A 251 -8.28 -8.42 -24.24
C THR A 251 -7.67 -9.44 -25.19
N SER A 252 -6.46 -9.91 -24.94
CA SER A 252 -5.74 -10.88 -25.79
C SER A 252 -5.91 -12.35 -25.36
N GLU A 253 -6.49 -12.63 -24.18
CA GLU A 253 -6.86 -14.00 -23.79
C GLU A 253 -8.19 -14.36 -24.49
N PRO A 254 -8.20 -15.37 -25.41
CA PRO A 254 -9.45 -15.83 -26.01
C PRO A 254 -10.33 -16.43 -24.92
N ALA A 255 -11.62 -16.06 -24.94
CA ALA A 255 -12.70 -16.67 -24.14
C ALA A 255 -12.83 -18.17 -24.51
N GLY A 256 -11.99 -19.02 -23.96
CA GLY A 256 -11.89 -20.41 -24.31
C GLY A 256 -11.26 -21.30 -23.27
N ARG A 257 -11.87 -21.37 -22.06
CA ARG A 257 -11.72 -22.52 -21.13
C ARG A 257 -12.79 -22.51 -20.03
N VAL A 258 -14.06 -22.52 -20.45
CA VAL A 258 -15.13 -23.02 -19.59
C VAL A 258 -15.95 -23.98 -20.43
N LEU A 259 -16.04 -25.23 -19.99
CA LEU A 259 -16.80 -26.37 -20.49
C LEU A 259 -15.94 -27.48 -21.13
N GLN A 260 -15.37 -28.33 -20.27
CA GLN A 260 -15.34 -29.78 -20.50
C GLN A 260 -14.86 -30.51 -19.24
N ALA A 261 -15.74 -30.68 -18.25
CA ALA A 261 -15.65 -31.73 -17.24
C ALA A 261 -17.01 -31.95 -16.58
N ALA A 262 -17.99 -32.34 -17.36
CA ALA A 262 -19.21 -32.97 -16.82
C ALA A 262 -19.88 -33.72 -17.96
N VAL A 263 -19.38 -34.87 -18.33
CA VAL A 263 -20.12 -36.05 -18.82
C VAL A 263 -19.09 -37.17 -18.98
N THR A 264 -19.03 -38.09 -18.04
CA THR A 264 -19.00 -39.54 -18.28
C THR A 264 -19.01 -40.29 -16.94
N LYS A 265 -20.15 -40.94 -16.73
CA LYS A 265 -20.46 -42.08 -15.83
C LYS A 265 -20.33 -41.88 -14.33
#